data_da0377ceb884a8b9907f16169adb5a50
#
_entry.id   da0377ceb884a8b9907f16169adb5a50
#
_cell.length_a   1.000
_cell.length_b   1.000
_cell.length_c   1.000
_cell.angle_alpha   90.00
_cell.angle_beta   90.00
_cell.angle_gamma   90.00
#
_symmetry.space_group_name_H-M   'P 1'
#
loop_
_entity.id
_entity.type
_entity.pdbx_description
1 polymer ?
#
loop_
_entity_poly.entity_id
_entity_poly.type
_entity_poly.pdbx_seq_one_letter_code
_entity_poly.pdbx_strand_id
1 'polypeptide(L)'
;MDLVIAEKPDIAKAVSKVIPGTPSWKNGYIEQGNYCITWCYGHLLTLKDPEDYGDEYARENTPNEKLPIFFDNWGTKVADKGPALLKNGSKAPDKGEQVKTIGELLKKASLVIVAGDIDLSLIHI
;
A
#
# COMPACT_ATOMS: atom_id res chain seq x y z
N MET A 1 -0.25 15.05 -15.19
CA MET A 1 0.10 14.99 -13.76
C MET A 1 1.01 13.80 -13.55
N ASP A 2 2.15 14.02 -12.90
CA ASP A 2 3.12 12.97 -12.59
C ASP A 2 2.88 12.50 -11.15
N LEU A 3 2.68 11.20 -10.97
CA LEU A 3 2.37 10.60 -9.69
C LEU A 3 3.63 9.99 -9.08
N VAL A 4 3.99 10.43 -7.88
CA VAL A 4 5.03 9.81 -7.05
C VAL A 4 4.36 8.94 -5.99
N ILE A 5 4.71 7.67 -5.95
CA ILE A 5 4.24 6.73 -4.91
C ILE A 5 5.43 6.41 -4.01
N ALA A 6 5.41 6.91 -2.79
CA ALA A 6 6.43 6.67 -1.79
C ALA A 6 6.09 5.45 -0.93
N GLU A 7 7.10 4.71 -0.49
CA GLU A 7 6.92 3.55 0.38
C GLU A 7 6.39 3.94 1.77
N LYS A 8 6.78 5.12 2.26
CA LYS A 8 6.43 5.64 3.59
C LYS A 8 6.10 7.13 3.54
N PRO A 9 5.31 7.66 4.49
CA PRO A 9 5.01 9.09 4.59
C PRO A 9 6.26 9.98 4.69
N ASP A 10 7.31 9.50 5.35
CA ASP A 10 8.54 10.30 5.53
C ASP A 10 9.33 10.45 4.23
N ILE A 11 9.30 9.44 3.36
CA ILE A 11 9.86 9.53 2.00
C ILE A 11 9.05 10.55 1.18
N ALA A 12 7.72 10.50 1.26
CA ALA A 12 6.86 11.47 0.58
C ALA A 12 7.16 12.92 1.00
N LYS A 13 7.38 13.16 2.30
CA LYS A 13 7.79 14.45 2.83
C LYS A 13 9.17 14.88 2.33
N ALA A 14 10.12 13.95 2.26
CA ALA A 14 11.46 14.23 1.73
C ALA A 14 11.42 14.59 0.24
N VAL A 15 10.65 13.85 -0.55
CA VAL A 15 10.42 14.14 -1.98
C VAL A 15 9.77 15.50 -2.17
N SER A 16 8.77 15.85 -1.37
CA SER A 16 8.10 17.16 -1.41
C SER A 16 9.05 18.33 -1.15
N LYS A 17 10.13 18.15 -0.39
CA LYS A 17 11.11 19.21 -0.13
C LYS A 17 11.99 19.54 -1.34
N VAL A 18 12.15 18.60 -2.28
CA VAL A 18 13.03 18.78 -3.46
C VAL A 18 12.27 19.07 -4.74
N ILE A 19 10.99 18.76 -4.80
CA ILE A 19 10.14 19.09 -5.95
C ILE A 19 9.78 20.59 -5.91
N PRO A 20 9.84 21.29 -7.05
CA PRO A 20 9.47 22.71 -7.12
C PRO A 20 7.96 22.91 -6.91
N GLY A 21 7.60 24.05 -6.31
CA GLY A 21 6.20 24.44 -6.04
C GLY A 21 5.84 24.41 -4.58
N THR A 22 4.65 24.93 -4.26
CA THR A 22 4.13 24.97 -2.89
C THR A 22 3.31 23.70 -2.62
N PRO A 23 3.62 22.93 -1.58
CA PRO A 23 2.87 21.71 -1.26
C PRO A 23 1.48 22.03 -0.71
N SER A 24 0.46 21.43 -1.28
CA SER A 24 -0.93 21.42 -0.79
C SER A 24 -1.27 20.04 -0.26
N TRP A 25 -1.40 19.93 1.06
CA TRP A 25 -1.68 18.67 1.75
C TRP A 25 -3.15 18.30 1.64
N LYS A 26 -3.40 17.09 1.19
CA LYS A 26 -4.72 16.46 1.07
C LYS A 26 -4.79 15.20 1.92
N ASN A 27 -5.96 14.59 1.97
CA ASN A 27 -6.10 13.30 2.64
C ASN A 27 -5.42 12.18 1.80
N GLY A 28 -4.31 11.69 2.30
CA GLY A 28 -3.55 10.60 1.67
C GLY A 28 -2.57 11.00 0.56
N TYR A 29 -2.43 12.30 0.22
CA TYR A 29 -1.48 12.74 -0.80
C TYR A 29 -1.14 14.24 -0.70
N ILE A 30 -0.15 14.69 -1.45
CA ILE A 30 0.28 16.08 -1.58
C ILE A 30 0.19 16.49 -3.05
N GLU A 31 -0.43 17.61 -3.35
CA GLU A 31 -0.36 18.25 -4.67
C GLU A 31 0.75 19.31 -4.67
N GLN A 32 1.64 19.26 -5.65
CA GLN A 32 2.76 20.20 -5.73
C GLN A 32 3.18 20.43 -7.18
N GLY A 33 2.83 21.59 -7.74
CA GLY A 33 3.06 21.89 -9.15
C GLY A 33 2.34 20.88 -10.08
N ASN A 34 3.08 20.21 -10.96
CA ASN A 34 2.54 19.14 -11.82
C ASN A 34 2.59 17.75 -11.17
N TYR A 35 3.10 17.67 -9.94
CA TYR A 35 3.27 16.42 -9.22
C TYR A 35 2.14 16.16 -8.22
N CYS A 36 1.81 14.90 -8.07
CA CYS A 36 1.02 14.40 -6.97
C CYS A 36 1.84 13.35 -6.23
N ILE A 37 2.05 13.53 -4.93
CA ILE A 37 2.90 12.66 -4.12
C ILE A 37 2.00 11.94 -3.14
N THR A 38 1.93 10.63 -3.25
CA THR A 38 1.21 9.76 -2.32
C THR A 38 2.17 8.77 -1.67
N TRP A 39 1.70 8.01 -0.70
CA TRP A 39 2.53 7.08 0.06
C TRP A 39 1.78 5.84 0.49
N CYS A 40 2.54 4.79 0.78
CA CYS A 40 2.05 3.60 1.44
C CYS A 40 2.28 3.67 2.96
N TYR A 41 1.59 2.81 3.70
CA TYR A 41 1.79 2.59 5.13
C TYR A 41 2.39 1.18 5.34
N GLY A 42 3.58 0.93 4.76
CA GLY A 42 4.10 -0.41 4.59
C GLY A 42 3.29 -1.19 3.55
N HIS A 43 3.17 -2.51 3.71
CA HIS A 43 2.37 -3.33 2.81
C HIS A 43 0.89 -2.95 2.85
N LEU A 44 0.36 -2.39 1.75
CA LEU A 44 -1.06 -2.06 1.62
C LEU A 44 -1.88 -3.26 1.16
N LEU A 45 -1.28 -4.13 0.35
CA LEU A 45 -1.89 -5.35 -0.16
C LEU A 45 -1.13 -6.57 0.37
N THR A 46 -1.85 -7.66 0.58
CA THR A 46 -1.31 -8.98 0.90
C THR A 46 -2.00 -10.04 0.07
N LEU A 47 -1.43 -11.23 0.00
CA LEU A 47 -2.13 -12.37 -0.58
C LEU A 47 -3.35 -12.72 0.28
N LYS A 48 -4.38 -13.22 -0.37
CA LYS A 48 -5.52 -13.81 0.34
C LYS A 48 -5.07 -15.01 1.17
N ASP A 49 -5.65 -15.15 2.35
CA ASP A 49 -5.47 -16.36 3.16
C ASP A 49 -6.28 -17.54 2.57
N PRO A 50 -5.92 -18.79 2.86
CA PRO A 50 -6.65 -19.96 2.35
C PRO A 50 -8.16 -19.87 2.59
N GLU A 51 -8.60 -19.45 3.75
CA GLU A 51 -10.01 -19.26 4.14
C GLU A 51 -10.75 -18.21 3.31
N ASP A 52 -10.04 -17.25 2.70
CA ASP A 52 -10.65 -16.28 1.76
C ASP A 52 -11.08 -16.92 0.43
N TYR A 53 -10.66 -18.18 0.16
CA TYR A 53 -11.05 -18.96 -1.02
C TYR A 53 -12.21 -19.92 -0.75
N GLY A 54 -12.53 -20.18 0.50
CA GLY A 54 -13.62 -21.03 0.94
C GLY A 54 -13.41 -21.58 2.34
N ASP A 55 -14.50 -21.80 3.08
CA ASP A 55 -14.45 -22.30 4.47
C ASP A 55 -13.79 -23.68 4.59
N GLU A 56 -13.79 -24.47 3.50
CA GLU A 56 -13.10 -25.77 3.46
C GLU A 56 -11.58 -25.65 3.58
N TYR A 57 -11.02 -24.47 3.30
CA TYR A 57 -9.59 -24.18 3.41
C TYR A 57 -9.19 -23.54 4.74
N ALA A 58 -10.16 -23.27 5.62
CA ALA A 58 -9.89 -22.81 6.96
C ALA A 58 -9.05 -23.86 7.72
N ARG A 59 -8.12 -23.39 8.56
CA ARG A 59 -7.18 -24.27 9.27
C ARG A 59 -7.85 -25.40 10.05
N GLU A 60 -8.99 -25.11 10.68
CA GLU A 60 -9.78 -26.06 11.43
C GLU A 60 -10.47 -27.11 10.55
N ASN A 61 -10.72 -26.81 9.28
CA ASN A 61 -11.42 -27.67 8.32
C ASN A 61 -10.49 -28.41 7.36
N THR A 62 -9.19 -28.06 7.35
CA THR A 62 -8.21 -28.64 6.44
C THR A 62 -7.36 -29.68 7.17
N PRO A 63 -7.55 -30.99 6.90
CA PRO A 63 -6.69 -32.01 7.45
C PRO A 63 -5.29 -31.95 6.82
N ASN A 64 -4.27 -32.38 7.60
CA ASN A 64 -2.87 -32.33 7.17
C ASN A 64 -2.57 -33.06 5.85
N GLU A 65 -3.35 -34.12 5.55
CA GLU A 65 -3.20 -34.90 4.32
C GLU A 65 -3.54 -34.12 3.05
N LYS A 66 -4.28 -33.00 3.17
CA LYS A 66 -4.63 -32.12 2.06
C LYS A 66 -3.60 -31.01 1.81
N LEU A 67 -2.55 -30.94 2.62
CA LEU A 67 -1.47 -29.98 2.42
C LEU A 67 -0.36 -30.56 1.53
N PRO A 68 0.30 -29.76 0.68
CA PRO A 68 0.06 -28.33 0.43
C PRO A 68 -1.17 -28.08 -0.47
N ILE A 69 -1.83 -26.92 -0.26
CA ILE A 69 -2.95 -26.48 -1.09
C ILE A 69 -2.40 -25.60 -2.22
N PHE A 70 -2.79 -25.88 -3.44
CA PHE A 70 -2.47 -25.07 -4.63
C PHE A 70 -3.76 -24.46 -5.17
N PHE A 71 -3.79 -23.13 -5.29
CA PHE A 71 -4.90 -22.42 -5.89
C PHE A 71 -4.59 -22.09 -7.35
N ASP A 72 -5.55 -22.26 -8.26
CA ASP A 72 -5.38 -21.95 -9.68
C ASP A 72 -5.19 -20.43 -9.89
N ASN A 73 -5.86 -19.61 -9.08
CA ASN A 73 -5.80 -18.15 -9.14
C ASN A 73 -5.48 -17.57 -7.75
N TRP A 74 -4.30 -16.99 -7.63
CA TRP A 74 -3.91 -16.27 -6.43
C TRP A 74 -4.49 -14.85 -6.44
N GLY A 75 -5.23 -14.49 -5.40
CA GLY A 75 -5.79 -13.16 -5.23
C GLY A 75 -5.04 -12.35 -4.17
N THR A 76 -5.28 -11.04 -4.18
CA THR A 76 -4.80 -10.12 -3.15
C THR A 76 -5.97 -9.51 -2.40
N LYS A 77 -5.72 -9.11 -1.16
CA LYS A 77 -6.64 -8.32 -0.33
C LYS A 77 -5.91 -7.15 0.30
N VAL A 78 -6.65 -6.17 0.79
CA VAL A 78 -6.05 -5.11 1.60
C VAL A 78 -5.47 -5.75 2.86
N ALA A 79 -4.21 -5.42 3.16
CA ALA A 79 -3.54 -5.93 4.36
C ALA A 79 -4.29 -5.49 5.62
N ASP A 80 -4.30 -6.35 6.63
CA ASP A 80 -5.03 -6.12 7.86
C ASP A 80 -4.68 -4.76 8.48
N LYS A 81 -5.69 -4.11 9.05
CA LYS A 81 -5.50 -2.90 9.83
C LYS A 81 -4.63 -3.25 11.03
N GLY A 82 -3.54 -2.54 11.17
CA GLY A 82 -2.77 -2.57 12.39
C GLY A 82 -3.62 -2.20 13.63
N PRO A 83 -3.04 -2.06 14.81
CA PRO A 83 -3.78 -1.70 16.03
C PRO A 83 -4.60 -0.43 15.77
N ALA A 84 -5.83 -0.37 16.29
CA ALA A 84 -6.75 0.76 16.09
C ALA A 84 -6.13 2.11 16.51
N LEU A 85 -5.23 2.09 17.49
CA LEU A 85 -4.46 3.24 17.96
C LEU A 85 -2.97 2.94 17.86
N LEU A 86 -2.21 3.93 17.44
CA LEU A 86 -0.76 3.92 17.49
C LEU A 86 -0.28 4.11 18.95
N LYS A 87 1.00 3.78 19.23
CA LYS A 87 1.61 3.95 20.56
C LYS A 87 1.49 5.38 21.12
N ASN A 88 1.36 6.37 20.26
CA ASN A 88 1.17 7.79 20.62
C ASN A 88 -0.30 8.18 20.83
N GLY A 89 -1.25 7.24 20.79
CA GLY A 89 -2.67 7.47 20.94
C GLY A 89 -3.40 8.01 19.70
N SER A 90 -2.71 8.25 18.59
CA SER A 90 -3.34 8.65 17.34
C SER A 90 -4.00 7.47 16.64
N LYS A 91 -5.06 7.74 15.84
CA LYS A 91 -5.74 6.72 15.03
C LYS A 91 -4.78 6.16 13.98
N ALA A 92 -4.72 4.85 13.86
CA ALA A 92 -3.95 4.21 12.80
C ALA A 92 -4.53 4.59 11.41
N PRO A 93 -3.66 4.79 10.39
CA PRO A 93 -4.11 5.12 9.04
C PRO A 93 -4.93 3.99 8.44
N ASP A 94 -5.99 4.34 7.70
CA ASP A 94 -6.82 3.36 7.00
C ASP A 94 -6.16 2.96 5.68
N LYS A 95 -5.66 1.73 5.61
CA LYS A 95 -5.02 1.18 4.41
C LYS A 95 -6.00 1.06 3.24
N GLY A 96 -7.28 0.77 3.51
CA GLY A 96 -8.30 0.65 2.47
C GLY A 96 -8.60 1.99 1.80
N GLU A 97 -8.70 3.06 2.58
CA GLU A 97 -8.85 4.42 2.03
C GLU A 97 -7.62 4.82 1.22
N GLN A 98 -6.42 4.50 1.71
CA GLN A 98 -5.19 4.80 0.99
C GLN A 98 -5.07 4.06 -0.33
N VAL A 99 -5.45 2.78 -0.39
CA VAL A 99 -5.50 2.01 -1.65
C VAL A 99 -6.46 2.65 -2.65
N LYS A 100 -7.64 3.10 -2.21
CA LYS A 100 -8.59 3.81 -3.07
C LYS A 100 -8.00 5.12 -3.59
N THR A 101 -7.41 5.92 -2.71
CA THR A 101 -6.76 7.19 -3.08
C THR A 101 -5.68 6.97 -4.13
N ILE A 102 -4.78 6.01 -3.93
CA ILE A 102 -3.74 5.66 -4.91
C ILE A 102 -4.37 5.21 -6.23
N GLY A 103 -5.40 4.36 -6.20
CA GLY A 103 -6.11 3.89 -7.38
C GLY A 103 -6.76 5.02 -8.21
N GLU A 104 -7.31 6.04 -7.54
CA GLU A 104 -7.88 7.21 -8.22
C GLU A 104 -6.80 8.11 -8.84
N LEU A 105 -5.68 8.28 -8.14
CA LEU A 105 -4.54 9.05 -8.64
C LEU A 105 -3.88 8.36 -9.84
N LEU A 106 -3.73 7.03 -9.81
CA LEU A 106 -3.19 6.24 -10.91
C LEU A 106 -4.00 6.43 -12.21
N LYS A 107 -5.33 6.53 -12.13
CA LYS A 107 -6.18 6.77 -13.31
C LYS A 107 -5.95 8.12 -13.97
N LYS A 108 -5.42 9.09 -13.24
CA LYS A 108 -5.16 10.48 -13.70
C LYS A 108 -3.69 10.72 -14.04
N ALA A 109 -2.81 9.79 -13.70
CA ALA A 109 -1.38 9.94 -13.86
C ALA A 109 -0.95 9.75 -15.32
N SER A 110 -0.08 10.64 -15.80
CA SER A 110 0.61 10.52 -17.09
C SER A 110 1.90 9.72 -16.94
N LEU A 111 2.55 9.84 -15.79
CA LEU A 111 3.78 9.15 -15.40
C LEU A 111 3.64 8.70 -13.96
N VAL A 112 4.16 7.53 -13.65
CA VAL A 112 4.23 7.00 -12.28
C VAL A 112 5.69 6.82 -11.89
N ILE A 113 6.08 7.44 -10.78
CA ILE A 113 7.42 7.36 -10.19
C ILE A 113 7.29 6.62 -8.86
N VAL A 114 7.99 5.50 -8.72
CA VAL A 114 8.02 4.73 -7.48
C VAL A 114 9.25 5.15 -6.68
N ALA A 115 9.02 5.65 -5.46
CA ALA A 115 10.06 6.08 -4.52
C ALA A 115 10.09 5.11 -3.32
N GLY A 116 10.91 4.07 -3.44
CA GLY A 116 11.14 3.09 -2.36
C GLY A 116 12.36 3.47 -1.51
N ASP A 117 12.52 2.79 -0.37
CA ASP A 117 13.75 2.82 0.40
C ASP A 117 14.88 2.13 -0.39
N ILE A 118 16.11 2.59 -0.17
CA ILE A 118 17.30 1.91 -0.68
C ILE A 118 17.54 0.68 0.21
N ASP A 119 16.96 -0.44 -0.19
CA ASP A 119 17.15 -1.73 0.47
C ASP A 119 17.74 -2.73 -0.52
N LEU A 120 18.54 -3.67 -0.01
CA LEU A 120 19.10 -4.76 -0.79
C LEU A 120 18.04 -5.59 -1.52
N SER A 121 16.84 -5.70 -0.97
CA SER A 121 15.71 -6.38 -1.60
C SER A 121 15.21 -5.69 -2.89
N LEU A 122 15.45 -4.39 -3.05
CA LEU A 122 15.02 -3.60 -4.21
C LEU A 122 16.08 -3.54 -5.32
N ILE A 123 17.32 -3.93 -5.04
CA ILE A 123 18.41 -3.94 -6.04
C ILE A 123 18.15 -4.97 -7.16
N HIS A 124 17.33 -5.99 -6.89
CA HIS A 124 17.03 -7.08 -7.84
C HIS A 124 15.73 -6.86 -8.64
N ILE A 125 15.05 -5.75 -8.46
CA ILE A 125 13.85 -5.37 -9.19
C ILE A 125 14.22 -4.44 -10.33
#